data_bc387aae2078d4e196f8ed83021f7c59
#
_entry.id   bc387aae2078d4e196f8ed83021f7c59
#
_cell.length_a   1.000
_cell.length_b   1.000
_cell.length_c   1.000
_cell.angle_alpha   90.00
_cell.angle_beta   90.00
_cell.angle_gamma   90.00
#
_symmetry.space_group_name_H-M   'P 1'
#
loop_
_entity.id
_entity.type
_entity.pdbx_description
1 polymer ?
#
loop_
_entity_poly.entity_id
_entity_poly.type
_entity_poly.pdbx_seq_one_letter_code
_entity_poly.pdbx_strand_id
1 'polypeptide(L)'
;MEWSREIYTFYINFEVVSLVPPSFEVLPDPQVIFTVENLGVILASFLLISAVAHFVIAFVRNKNYNENLKKGMNPYRWYEYAFSSSIMIVLIAQFLGIWDLWSLVMIFVLNATMIMFGYLMEKINQYPKKTDWSPYLLGCISGFTPWIVMAAYFIAALGSGETEPPTFVYLILLIYFIMFNTFSINMILQYKGINKWKDYLYGERVYIILSLIAKTALAWLVFIRIFASF
;
A
#
# COMPACT_ATOMS: atom_id res chain seq x y z
N MET A 1 -4.46 2.14 -24.47
CA MET A 1 -3.56 1.70 -23.37
C MET A 1 -3.20 0.25 -23.66
N GLU A 2 -2.01 -0.03 -24.18
CA GLU A 2 -1.57 -1.41 -24.36
C GLU A 2 -1.32 -2.03 -22.99
N TRP A 3 -2.14 -2.96 -22.61
CA TRP A 3 -1.96 -3.82 -21.45
C TRP A 3 -0.90 -4.90 -21.71
N SER A 4 0.11 -4.55 -22.55
CA SER A 4 1.14 -5.47 -22.98
C SER A 4 2.18 -5.72 -21.89
N ARG A 5 2.67 -6.83 -21.92
CA ARG A 5 3.39 -7.77 -21.07
C ARG A 5 4.51 -7.26 -20.16
N GLU A 6 5.24 -6.17 -20.41
CA GLU A 6 6.65 -6.31 -20.04
C GLU A 6 7.35 -5.06 -19.52
N ILE A 7 6.72 -3.89 -19.57
CA ILE A 7 7.48 -2.68 -19.27
C ILE A 7 6.69 -1.78 -18.33
N TYR A 8 7.06 -1.75 -17.06
CA TYR A 8 6.57 -0.76 -16.11
C TYR A 8 7.45 0.48 -16.26
N THR A 9 6.92 1.46 -16.94
CA THR A 9 7.62 2.71 -17.22
C THR A 9 7.17 3.77 -16.22
N PHE A 10 8.11 4.42 -15.58
CA PHE A 10 7.87 5.53 -14.70
C PHE A 10 8.05 6.81 -15.47
N TYR A 11 7.01 7.64 -15.53
CA TYR A 11 7.02 8.90 -16.24
C TYR A 11 7.13 10.07 -15.26
N ILE A 12 7.82 11.13 -15.70
CA ILE A 12 7.61 12.47 -15.17
C ILE A 12 6.86 13.24 -16.24
N ASN A 13 5.72 13.82 -15.87
CA ASN A 13 5.04 14.77 -16.73
C ASN A 13 5.66 16.14 -16.50
N PHE A 14 6.42 16.64 -17.51
CA PHE A 14 6.82 18.02 -17.56
C PHE A 14 5.82 18.76 -18.43
N GLU A 15 5.27 19.83 -17.88
CA GLU A 15 4.53 20.80 -18.68
C GLU A 15 5.54 21.64 -19.45
N VAL A 16 5.62 21.49 -20.75
CA VAL A 16 6.36 22.41 -21.62
C VAL A 16 5.44 23.56 -21.90
N VAL A 17 5.66 24.71 -21.25
CA VAL A 17 4.99 25.95 -21.59
C VAL A 17 5.60 26.50 -22.87
N SER A 18 4.95 26.29 -23.98
CA SER A 18 5.28 26.97 -25.23
C SER A 18 4.78 28.42 -25.15
N LEU A 19 5.69 29.36 -24.91
CA LEU A 19 5.41 30.80 -24.88
C LEU A 19 5.31 31.40 -26.29
N VAL A 20 4.51 30.83 -27.18
CA VAL A 20 4.25 31.42 -28.51
C VAL A 20 2.95 32.19 -28.44
N PRO A 21 2.98 33.57 -28.46
CA PRO A 21 1.78 34.37 -28.53
C PRO A 21 1.02 34.09 -29.86
N PRO A 22 -0.33 34.01 -29.84
CA PRO A 22 -1.24 34.42 -28.79
C PRO A 22 -1.78 33.34 -27.89
N SER A 23 -1.36 32.07 -28.02
CA SER A 23 -1.87 30.97 -27.21
C SER A 23 -0.76 30.41 -26.29
N PHE A 24 -1.06 30.39 -25.01
CA PHE A 24 -0.26 29.60 -24.03
C PHE A 24 -0.81 28.18 -24.06
N GLU A 25 -0.16 27.29 -24.75
CA GLU A 25 -0.51 25.88 -24.78
C GLU A 25 0.44 25.14 -23.86
N VAL A 26 -0.09 24.59 -22.78
CA VAL A 26 0.64 23.73 -21.85
C VAL A 26 0.40 22.30 -22.31
N LEU A 27 1.39 21.69 -22.93
CA LEU A 27 1.33 20.29 -23.36
C LEU A 27 2.10 19.44 -22.36
N PRO A 28 1.49 18.39 -21.79
CA PRO A 28 2.22 17.41 -20.99
C PRO A 28 3.19 16.66 -21.90
N ASP A 29 4.49 16.71 -21.56
CA ASP A 29 5.52 15.95 -22.24
C ASP A 29 6.01 14.81 -21.30
N PRO A 30 5.44 13.59 -21.38
CA PRO A 30 5.80 12.49 -20.51
C PRO A 30 7.21 11.99 -20.84
N GLN A 31 8.14 12.20 -19.92
CA GLN A 31 9.50 11.70 -20.05
C GLN A 31 9.73 10.42 -19.25
N VAL A 32 10.25 9.39 -19.92
CA VAL A 32 10.61 8.13 -19.27
C VAL A 32 11.83 8.34 -18.37
N ILE A 33 11.71 8.07 -17.09
CA ILE A 33 12.82 8.15 -16.13
C ILE A 33 13.55 6.82 -16.05
N PHE A 34 12.81 5.74 -15.85
CA PHE A 34 13.33 4.39 -15.84
C PHE A 34 12.22 3.39 -16.12
N THR A 35 12.61 2.22 -16.54
CA THR A 35 11.73 1.11 -16.86
C THR A 35 12.10 -0.09 -16.02
N VAL A 36 11.12 -0.75 -15.43
CA VAL A 36 11.30 -2.03 -14.73
C VAL A 36 10.85 -3.14 -15.68
N GLU A 37 11.79 -3.84 -16.27
CA GLU A 37 11.52 -4.90 -17.23
C GLU A 37 10.94 -6.17 -16.57
N ASN A 38 11.17 -6.35 -15.26
CA ASN A 38 10.78 -7.56 -14.55
C ASN A 38 9.95 -7.25 -13.32
N LEU A 39 8.64 -7.43 -13.42
CA LEU A 39 7.69 -7.26 -12.33
C LEU A 39 8.00 -8.17 -11.12
N GLY A 40 8.61 -9.31 -11.38
CA GLY A 40 9.04 -10.25 -10.35
C GLY A 40 10.01 -9.62 -9.34
N VAL A 41 10.84 -8.65 -9.76
CA VAL A 41 11.75 -7.93 -8.86
C VAL A 41 10.97 -7.10 -7.84
N ILE A 42 9.92 -6.40 -8.28
CA ILE A 42 9.08 -5.59 -7.39
C ILE A 42 8.30 -6.52 -6.46
N LEU A 43 7.74 -7.62 -6.96
CA LEU A 43 7.09 -8.63 -6.14
C LEU A 43 8.04 -9.23 -5.10
N ALA A 44 9.24 -9.60 -5.51
CA ALA A 44 10.25 -10.14 -4.61
C ALA A 44 10.62 -9.13 -3.52
N SER A 45 10.65 -7.83 -3.82
CA SER A 45 11.10 -6.79 -2.88
C SER A 45 10.24 -6.74 -1.61
N PHE A 46 8.92 -6.65 -1.71
CA PHE A 46 8.07 -6.56 -0.52
C PHE A 46 7.99 -7.89 0.23
N LEU A 47 8.11 -9.03 -0.45
CA LEU A 47 8.21 -10.34 0.19
C LEU A 47 9.54 -10.49 0.93
N LEU A 48 10.65 -10.06 0.32
CA LEU A 48 11.98 -10.08 0.92
C LEU A 48 12.06 -9.16 2.15
N ILE A 49 11.50 -7.95 2.07
CA ILE A 49 11.40 -7.04 3.22
C ILE A 49 10.72 -7.74 4.40
N SER A 50 9.61 -8.42 4.15
CA SER A 50 8.90 -9.17 5.19
C SER A 50 9.72 -10.33 5.73
N ALA A 51 10.37 -11.10 4.86
CA ALA A 51 11.23 -12.21 5.27
C ALA A 51 12.42 -11.73 6.13
N VAL A 52 13.09 -10.66 5.72
CA VAL A 52 14.20 -10.04 6.47
C VAL A 52 13.70 -9.51 7.81
N ALA A 53 12.56 -8.83 7.85
CA ALA A 53 11.99 -8.34 9.11
C ALA A 53 11.70 -9.48 10.10
N HIS A 54 11.08 -10.57 9.63
CA HIS A 54 10.82 -11.75 10.45
C HIS A 54 12.11 -12.44 10.93
N PHE A 55 13.12 -12.52 10.05
CA PHE A 55 14.44 -13.04 10.43
C PHE A 55 15.08 -12.18 11.54
N VAL A 56 15.08 -10.86 11.37
CA VAL A 56 15.63 -9.93 12.36
C VAL A 56 14.89 -10.04 13.70
N ILE A 57 13.55 -10.14 13.68
CA ILE A 57 12.75 -10.33 14.90
C ILE A 57 13.09 -11.65 15.58
N ALA A 58 13.18 -12.74 14.81
CA ALA A 58 13.38 -14.08 15.38
C ALA A 58 14.79 -14.28 15.96
N PHE A 59 15.83 -13.79 15.29
CA PHE A 59 17.21 -14.11 15.62
C PHE A 59 18.02 -12.96 16.21
N VAL A 60 17.74 -11.72 15.83
CA VAL A 60 18.57 -10.57 16.23
C VAL A 60 17.91 -9.72 17.32
N ARG A 61 16.60 -9.50 17.23
CA ARG A 61 15.87 -8.57 18.10
C ARG A 61 14.79 -9.24 18.96
N ASN A 62 14.85 -10.56 19.12
CA ASN A 62 13.82 -11.34 19.82
C ASN A 62 13.52 -10.83 21.23
N LYS A 63 14.56 -10.49 22.02
CA LYS A 63 14.40 -9.95 23.36
C LYS A 63 13.60 -8.63 23.35
N ASN A 64 14.03 -7.66 22.54
CA ASN A 64 13.35 -6.37 22.41
C ASN A 64 11.93 -6.52 21.88
N TYR A 65 11.71 -7.43 20.94
CA TYR A 65 10.39 -7.73 20.41
C TYR A 65 9.44 -8.21 21.51
N ASN A 66 9.86 -9.21 22.30
CA ASN A 66 9.07 -9.72 23.39
C ASN A 66 8.81 -8.67 24.50
N GLU A 67 9.78 -7.81 24.81
CA GLU A 67 9.62 -6.72 25.76
C GLU A 67 8.58 -5.69 25.27
N ASN A 68 8.57 -5.37 23.98
CA ASN A 68 7.59 -4.47 23.40
C ASN A 68 6.19 -5.09 23.40
N LEU A 69 6.05 -6.37 23.05
CA LEU A 69 4.76 -7.07 23.09
C LEU A 69 4.15 -7.07 24.49
N LYS A 70 4.96 -7.23 25.54
CA LYS A 70 4.50 -7.14 26.93
C LYS A 70 3.97 -5.75 27.30
N LYS A 71 4.42 -4.71 26.59
CA LYS A 71 3.94 -3.33 26.73
C LYS A 71 2.75 -3.01 25.84
N GLY A 72 2.22 -3.99 25.09
CA GLY A 72 1.16 -3.76 24.12
C GLY A 72 1.60 -2.99 22.89
N MET A 73 2.84 -3.17 22.42
CA MET A 73 3.39 -2.52 21.24
C MET A 73 4.13 -3.49 20.33
N ASN A 74 4.08 -3.22 19.02
CA ASN A 74 4.92 -3.90 18.04
C ASN A 74 5.50 -2.93 17.00
N PRO A 75 6.56 -2.16 17.36
CA PRO A 75 7.20 -1.22 16.44
C PRO A 75 7.72 -1.87 15.15
N TYR A 76 8.24 -3.10 15.26
CA TYR A 76 8.80 -3.84 14.12
C TYR A 76 7.77 -4.09 13.02
N ARG A 77 6.52 -4.45 13.40
CA ARG A 77 5.42 -4.62 12.47
C ARG A 77 5.12 -3.32 11.72
N TRP A 78 5.06 -2.20 12.41
CA TRP A 78 4.74 -0.91 11.81
C TRP A 78 5.81 -0.46 10.82
N TYR A 79 7.10 -0.62 11.15
CA TYR A 79 8.18 -0.30 10.21
C TYR A 79 8.17 -1.24 9.00
N GLU A 80 8.00 -2.53 9.21
CA GLU A 80 7.91 -3.49 8.10
C GLU A 80 6.73 -3.16 7.19
N TYR A 81 5.54 -2.91 7.74
CA TYR A 81 4.35 -2.57 6.96
C TYR A 81 4.50 -1.23 6.24
N ALA A 82 5.13 -0.22 6.83
CA ALA A 82 5.32 1.08 6.20
C ALA A 82 6.07 0.95 4.86
N PHE A 83 7.02 0.03 4.76
CA PHE A 83 7.72 -0.23 3.50
C PHE A 83 7.00 -1.24 2.62
N SER A 84 6.70 -2.43 3.14
CA SER A 84 6.17 -3.52 2.33
C SER A 84 4.78 -3.21 1.76
N SER A 85 3.85 -2.67 2.56
CA SER A 85 2.52 -2.33 2.07
C SER A 85 2.52 -1.12 1.14
N SER A 86 3.48 -0.19 1.30
CA SER A 86 3.60 0.96 0.41
C SER A 86 4.13 0.55 -0.98
N ILE A 87 5.00 -0.44 -1.06
CA ILE A 87 5.36 -1.04 -2.35
C ILE A 87 4.15 -1.74 -2.98
N MET A 88 3.37 -2.47 -2.17
CA MET A 88 2.18 -3.15 -2.65
C MET A 88 1.14 -2.19 -3.24
N ILE A 89 0.84 -1.08 -2.55
CA ILE A 89 -0.16 -0.11 -3.03
C ILE A 89 0.32 0.63 -4.28
N VAL A 90 1.62 0.88 -4.43
CA VAL A 90 2.21 1.43 -5.66
C VAL A 90 2.00 0.48 -6.83
N LEU A 91 2.22 -0.83 -6.65
CA LEU A 91 1.92 -1.83 -7.68
C LEU A 91 0.43 -1.83 -8.06
N ILE A 92 -0.45 -1.77 -7.07
CA ILE A 92 -1.90 -1.72 -7.30
C ILE A 92 -2.25 -0.44 -8.07
N ALA A 93 -1.66 0.71 -7.74
CA ALA A 93 -1.86 1.97 -8.44
C ALA A 93 -1.45 1.89 -9.91
N GLN A 94 -0.34 1.21 -10.22
CA GLN A 94 0.10 0.99 -11.60
C GLN A 94 -0.88 0.13 -12.39
N PHE A 95 -1.46 -0.92 -11.79
CA PHE A 95 -2.52 -1.71 -12.44
C PHE A 95 -3.78 -0.87 -12.72
N LEU A 96 -4.00 0.19 -11.99
CA LEU A 96 -5.12 1.12 -12.17
C LEU A 96 -4.79 2.31 -13.11
N GLY A 97 -3.60 2.28 -13.74
CA GLY A 97 -3.20 3.23 -14.77
C GLY A 97 -2.43 4.45 -14.25
N ILE A 98 -1.92 4.42 -13.03
CA ILE A 98 -1.08 5.50 -12.50
C ILE A 98 0.39 5.16 -12.77
N TRP A 99 1.01 5.91 -13.68
CA TRP A 99 2.40 5.70 -14.11
C TRP A 99 3.31 6.89 -13.77
N ASP A 100 2.73 8.03 -13.41
CA ASP A 100 3.48 9.22 -13.01
C ASP A 100 4.24 8.95 -11.72
N LEU A 101 5.57 9.15 -11.76
CA LEU A 101 6.45 8.86 -10.62
C LEU A 101 6.06 9.64 -9.36
N TRP A 102 5.74 10.92 -9.50
CA TRP A 102 5.44 11.75 -8.34
C TRP A 102 4.12 11.37 -7.68
N SER A 103 3.12 11.01 -8.47
CA SER A 103 1.86 10.43 -7.98
C SER A 103 2.12 9.13 -7.22
N LEU A 104 2.97 8.25 -7.75
CA LEU A 104 3.34 6.99 -7.10
C LEU A 104 4.14 7.22 -5.81
N VAL A 105 5.08 8.18 -5.79
CA VAL A 105 5.81 8.60 -4.58
C VAL A 105 4.85 9.15 -3.54
N MET A 106 3.89 9.99 -3.92
CA MET A 106 2.88 10.51 -2.99
C MET A 106 1.99 9.41 -2.41
N ILE A 107 1.55 8.45 -3.23
CA ILE A 107 0.79 7.28 -2.80
C ILE A 107 1.61 6.45 -1.80
N PHE A 108 2.89 6.20 -2.09
CA PHE A 108 3.80 5.50 -1.19
C PHE A 108 3.90 6.21 0.16
N VAL A 109 4.20 7.52 0.15
CA VAL A 109 4.40 8.32 1.36
C VAL A 109 3.11 8.41 2.18
N LEU A 110 1.96 8.61 1.55
CA LEU A 110 0.66 8.66 2.24
C LEU A 110 0.34 7.32 2.91
N ASN A 111 0.58 6.19 2.23
CA ASN A 111 0.39 4.88 2.83
C ASN A 111 1.36 4.62 3.99
N ALA A 112 2.64 4.94 3.82
CA ALA A 112 3.63 4.83 4.88
C ALA A 112 3.25 5.70 6.09
N THR A 113 2.78 6.92 5.87
CA THR A 113 2.30 7.84 6.90
C THR A 113 1.09 7.26 7.63
N MET A 114 0.12 6.68 6.93
CA MET A 114 -1.01 5.96 7.54
C MET A 114 -0.52 4.87 8.49
N ILE A 115 0.44 4.06 8.06
CA ILE A 115 1.03 3.00 8.88
C ILE A 115 1.74 3.57 10.11
N MET A 116 2.47 4.69 9.96
CA MET A 116 3.14 5.35 11.09
C MET A 116 2.15 5.97 12.08
N PHE A 117 0.97 6.40 11.64
CA PHE A 117 -0.13 6.76 12.54
C PHE A 117 -0.64 5.56 13.33
N GLY A 118 -0.62 4.37 12.75
CA GLY A 118 -0.89 3.12 13.49
C GLY A 118 0.14 2.87 14.60
N TYR A 119 1.42 3.09 14.33
CA TYR A 119 2.47 3.05 15.35
C TYR A 119 2.24 4.12 16.45
N LEU A 120 1.91 5.33 16.05
CA LEU A 120 1.60 6.42 16.98
C LEU A 120 0.39 6.09 17.86
N MET A 121 -0.63 5.45 17.28
CA MET A 121 -1.81 4.95 18.02
C MET A 121 -1.39 4.00 19.15
N GLU A 122 -0.50 3.03 18.87
CA GLU A 122 0.03 2.13 19.92
C GLU A 122 0.85 2.91 20.97
N LYS A 123 1.73 3.81 20.52
CA LYS A 123 2.63 4.54 21.40
C LYS A 123 1.90 5.47 22.38
N ILE A 124 0.88 6.19 21.92
CA ILE A 124 0.12 7.12 22.75
C ILE A 124 -0.81 6.36 23.71
N ASN A 125 -1.36 5.25 23.26
CA ASN A 125 -2.36 4.49 24.01
C ASN A 125 -1.79 3.35 24.87
N GLN A 126 -0.53 3.43 25.31
CA GLN A 126 0.03 2.43 26.23
C GLN A 126 -0.57 2.49 27.65
N TYR A 127 -0.77 3.71 28.16
CA TYR A 127 -1.15 3.92 29.57
C TYR A 127 -2.35 4.88 29.79
N PRO A 128 -3.13 5.30 28.78
CA PRO A 128 -4.17 6.27 29.00
C PRO A 128 -5.37 5.65 29.72
N LYS A 129 -6.05 6.45 30.51
CA LYS A 129 -7.34 6.08 31.13
C LYS A 129 -8.45 5.92 30.07
N LYS A 130 -8.30 6.58 28.92
CA LYS A 130 -9.24 6.55 27.79
C LYS A 130 -8.43 6.55 26.49
N THR A 131 -8.84 5.72 25.52
CA THR A 131 -8.19 5.64 24.21
C THR A 131 -8.27 6.96 23.47
N ASP A 132 -7.13 7.48 23.03
CA ASP A 132 -7.03 8.61 22.11
C ASP A 132 -7.10 8.10 20.66
N TRP A 133 -8.19 8.45 19.97
CA TRP A 133 -8.44 8.04 18.59
C TRP A 133 -7.86 9.00 17.53
N SER A 134 -7.23 10.11 17.96
CA SER A 134 -6.70 11.12 17.03
C SER A 134 -5.72 10.53 16.01
N PRO A 135 -4.73 9.68 16.39
CA PRO A 135 -3.84 9.09 15.40
C PRO A 135 -4.58 8.18 14.41
N TYR A 136 -5.58 7.43 14.89
CA TYR A 136 -6.39 6.58 14.01
C TYR A 136 -7.13 7.41 12.94
N LEU A 137 -7.77 8.51 13.33
CA LEU A 137 -8.51 9.38 12.42
C LEU A 137 -7.58 10.04 11.38
N LEU A 138 -6.41 10.53 11.80
CA LEU A 138 -5.39 11.07 10.88
C LEU A 138 -4.86 9.97 9.94
N GLY A 139 -4.67 8.76 10.45
CA GLY A 139 -4.33 7.60 9.66
C GLY A 139 -5.39 7.27 8.60
N CYS A 140 -6.68 7.37 8.94
CA CYS A 140 -7.76 7.18 7.97
C CYS A 140 -7.70 8.21 6.83
N ILE A 141 -7.45 9.49 7.12
CA ILE A 141 -7.31 10.53 6.09
C ILE A 141 -6.16 10.17 5.13
N SER A 142 -4.97 9.87 5.69
CA SER A 142 -3.80 9.49 4.90
C SER A 142 -4.03 8.20 4.10
N GLY A 143 -4.76 7.23 4.67
CA GLY A 143 -4.98 5.93 4.06
C GLY A 143 -6.06 5.92 2.98
N PHE A 144 -7.14 6.69 3.12
CA PHE A 144 -8.20 6.77 2.10
C PHE A 144 -7.79 7.59 0.88
N THR A 145 -6.92 8.58 1.03
CA THR A 145 -6.49 9.45 -0.08
C THR A 145 -5.93 8.65 -1.28
N PRO A 146 -4.98 7.71 -1.13
CA PRO A 146 -4.52 6.88 -2.24
C PRO A 146 -5.66 6.13 -2.96
N TRP A 147 -6.63 5.59 -2.22
CA TRP A 147 -7.75 4.86 -2.81
C TRP A 147 -8.69 5.75 -3.60
N ILE A 148 -8.92 7.00 -3.15
CA ILE A 148 -9.70 7.99 -3.89
C ILE A 148 -9.00 8.34 -5.20
N VAL A 149 -7.68 8.58 -5.16
CA VAL A 149 -6.88 8.87 -6.37
C VAL A 149 -6.90 7.70 -7.34
N MET A 150 -6.64 6.49 -6.87
CA MET A 150 -6.68 5.28 -7.69
C MET A 150 -8.06 5.06 -8.34
N ALA A 151 -9.14 5.25 -7.58
CA ALA A 151 -10.49 5.15 -8.11
C ALA A 151 -10.78 6.22 -9.18
N ALA A 152 -10.30 7.46 -8.98
CA ALA A 152 -10.47 8.54 -9.96
C ALA A 152 -9.75 8.22 -11.27
N TYR A 153 -8.51 7.76 -11.22
CA TYR A 153 -7.78 7.31 -12.42
C TYR A 153 -8.46 6.14 -13.12
N PHE A 154 -8.94 5.18 -12.36
CA PHE A 154 -9.63 4.02 -12.92
C PHE A 154 -10.94 4.43 -13.62
N ILE A 155 -11.73 5.32 -13.01
CA ILE A 155 -12.96 5.85 -13.61
C ILE A 155 -12.65 6.65 -14.88
N ALA A 156 -11.59 7.48 -14.86
CA ALA A 156 -11.15 8.22 -16.04
C ALA A 156 -10.74 7.29 -17.18
N ALA A 157 -10.04 6.20 -16.88
CA ALA A 157 -9.67 5.19 -17.87
C ALA A 157 -10.89 4.48 -18.49
N LEU A 158 -11.94 4.22 -17.70
CA LEU A 158 -13.21 3.68 -18.21
C LEU A 158 -13.92 4.66 -19.14
N GLY A 159 -13.85 5.96 -18.83
CA GLY A 159 -14.49 7.01 -19.63
C GLY A 159 -13.80 7.31 -20.97
N SER A 160 -12.54 6.92 -21.14
CA SER A 160 -11.77 7.16 -22.37
C SER A 160 -12.27 6.33 -23.58
N GLY A 161 -12.97 5.22 -23.33
CA GLY A 161 -13.61 4.39 -24.36
C GLY A 161 -12.66 3.64 -25.30
N GLU A 162 -11.35 3.78 -25.12
CA GLU A 162 -10.38 3.16 -26.02
C GLU A 162 -10.26 1.64 -25.86
N THR A 163 -10.30 1.16 -24.61
CA THR A 163 -10.31 -0.29 -24.31
C THR A 163 -10.90 -0.54 -22.93
N GLU A 164 -11.71 -1.59 -22.79
CA GLU A 164 -12.19 -2.01 -21.45
C GLU A 164 -11.06 -2.62 -20.62
N PRO A 165 -10.87 -2.19 -19.35
CA PRO A 165 -9.90 -2.83 -18.47
C PRO A 165 -10.22 -4.31 -18.28
N PRO A 166 -9.23 -5.20 -18.25
CA PRO A 166 -9.45 -6.60 -17.97
C PRO A 166 -10.12 -6.83 -16.63
N THR A 167 -10.96 -7.84 -16.52
CA THR A 167 -11.76 -8.16 -15.29
C THR A 167 -10.91 -8.25 -14.04
N PHE A 168 -9.66 -8.71 -14.14
CA PHE A 168 -8.77 -8.82 -12.98
C PHE A 168 -8.44 -7.47 -12.33
N VAL A 169 -8.48 -6.35 -13.07
CA VAL A 169 -8.21 -5.01 -12.55
C VAL A 169 -9.32 -4.56 -11.59
N TYR A 170 -10.59 -4.85 -11.95
CA TYR A 170 -11.73 -4.61 -11.06
C TYR A 170 -11.61 -5.44 -9.77
N LEU A 171 -11.19 -6.70 -9.92
CA LEU A 171 -10.98 -7.59 -8.77
C LEU A 171 -9.84 -7.12 -7.87
N ILE A 172 -8.73 -6.64 -8.44
CA ILE A 172 -7.63 -6.04 -7.68
C ILE A 172 -8.15 -4.88 -6.83
N LEU A 173 -8.82 -3.92 -7.46
CA LEU A 173 -9.32 -2.73 -6.75
C LEU A 173 -10.21 -3.13 -5.57
N LEU A 174 -11.22 -3.97 -5.82
CA LEU A 174 -12.18 -4.36 -4.80
C LEU A 174 -11.55 -5.20 -3.68
N ILE A 175 -10.82 -6.26 -4.05
CA ILE A 175 -10.23 -7.21 -3.08
C ILE A 175 -9.22 -6.48 -2.19
N TYR A 176 -8.32 -5.68 -2.78
CA TYR A 176 -7.29 -5.02 -1.99
C TYR A 176 -7.82 -3.85 -1.19
N PHE A 177 -8.83 -3.13 -1.66
CA PHE A 177 -9.52 -2.15 -0.85
C PHE A 177 -10.11 -2.81 0.42
N ILE A 178 -10.81 -3.95 0.28
CA ILE A 178 -11.35 -4.69 1.42
C ILE A 178 -10.21 -5.18 2.32
N MET A 179 -9.18 -5.80 1.76
CA MET A 179 -8.07 -6.36 2.55
C MET A 179 -7.33 -5.28 3.35
N PHE A 180 -7.01 -4.14 2.76
CA PHE A 180 -6.36 -3.04 3.48
C PHE A 180 -7.24 -2.51 4.63
N ASN A 181 -8.56 -2.43 4.42
CA ASN A 181 -9.47 -2.00 5.48
C ASN A 181 -9.61 -3.02 6.61
N THR A 182 -9.38 -4.32 6.38
CA THR A 182 -9.41 -5.31 7.47
C THR A 182 -8.33 -5.06 8.53
N PHE A 183 -7.18 -4.49 8.17
CA PHE A 183 -6.15 -4.07 9.14
C PHE A 183 -6.65 -2.95 10.06
N SER A 184 -7.34 -1.97 9.48
CA SER A 184 -7.96 -0.87 10.22
C SER A 184 -9.06 -1.37 11.15
N ILE A 185 -9.90 -2.29 10.68
CA ILE A 185 -10.94 -2.93 11.49
C ILE A 185 -10.32 -3.72 12.65
N ASN A 186 -9.25 -4.49 12.39
CA ASN A 186 -8.54 -5.23 13.43
C ASN A 186 -8.05 -4.29 14.55
N MET A 187 -7.54 -3.11 14.20
CA MET A 187 -7.15 -2.08 15.18
C MET A 187 -8.34 -1.60 16.02
N ILE A 188 -9.48 -1.29 15.39
CA ILE A 188 -10.69 -0.88 16.12
C ILE A 188 -11.11 -1.96 17.12
N LEU A 189 -11.16 -3.22 16.68
CA LEU A 189 -11.55 -4.34 17.52
C LEU A 189 -10.61 -4.51 18.72
N GLN A 190 -9.30 -4.34 18.50
CA GLN A 190 -8.26 -4.44 19.52
C GLN A 190 -8.39 -3.33 20.56
N TYR A 191 -8.51 -2.05 20.15
CA TYR A 191 -8.64 -0.94 21.07
C TYR A 191 -10.01 -0.85 21.77
N LYS A 192 -11.06 -1.39 21.15
CA LYS A 192 -12.37 -1.55 21.82
C LYS A 192 -12.44 -2.80 22.70
N GLY A 193 -11.46 -3.68 22.64
CA GLY A 193 -11.42 -4.91 23.46
C GLY A 193 -12.61 -5.84 23.20
N ILE A 194 -13.01 -6.01 21.93
CA ILE A 194 -14.19 -6.81 21.57
C ILE A 194 -13.82 -8.30 21.57
N ASN A 195 -14.54 -9.10 22.37
CA ASN A 195 -14.36 -10.57 22.46
C ASN A 195 -12.89 -10.99 22.65
N LYS A 196 -12.32 -11.75 21.70
CA LYS A 196 -10.96 -12.27 21.73
C LYS A 196 -9.90 -11.15 21.58
N TRP A 197 -10.25 -10.00 21.01
CA TRP A 197 -9.37 -8.84 20.88
C TRP A 197 -9.07 -8.10 22.19
N LYS A 198 -9.66 -8.53 23.32
CA LYS A 198 -9.20 -8.11 24.66
C LYS A 198 -7.76 -8.53 24.92
N ASP A 199 -7.32 -9.65 24.33
CA ASP A 199 -5.93 -10.07 24.34
C ASP A 199 -5.18 -9.36 23.19
N TYR A 200 -4.20 -8.53 23.54
CA TYR A 200 -3.34 -7.83 22.59
C TYR A 200 -2.68 -8.81 21.61
N LEU A 201 -2.19 -9.96 22.12
CA LEU A 201 -1.52 -10.96 21.29
C LEU A 201 -2.47 -11.62 20.28
N TYR A 202 -3.76 -11.67 20.55
CA TYR A 202 -4.73 -12.14 19.55
C TYR A 202 -4.80 -11.18 18.37
N GLY A 203 -4.92 -9.88 18.62
CA GLY A 203 -4.89 -8.85 17.56
C GLY A 203 -3.59 -8.89 16.74
N GLU A 204 -2.44 -9.10 17.41
CA GLU A 204 -1.15 -9.28 16.73
C GLU A 204 -1.11 -10.49 15.79
N ARG A 205 -1.64 -11.62 16.21
CA ARG A 205 -1.76 -12.81 15.36
C ARG A 205 -2.65 -12.55 14.13
N VAL A 206 -3.75 -11.82 14.33
CA VAL A 206 -4.63 -11.43 13.21
C VAL A 206 -3.88 -10.55 12.21
N TYR A 207 -3.08 -9.58 12.66
CA TYR A 207 -2.24 -8.77 11.75
C TYR A 207 -1.27 -9.62 10.93
N ILE A 208 -0.61 -10.61 11.55
CA ILE A 208 0.32 -11.51 10.86
C ILE A 208 -0.41 -12.32 9.78
N ILE A 209 -1.57 -12.89 10.11
CA ILE A 209 -2.38 -13.68 9.17
C ILE A 209 -2.87 -12.81 8.01
N LEU A 210 -3.40 -11.61 8.29
CA LEU A 210 -3.86 -10.68 7.27
C LEU A 210 -2.71 -10.28 6.33
N SER A 211 -1.54 -9.98 6.88
CA SER A 211 -0.35 -9.63 6.10
C SER A 211 0.10 -10.78 5.19
N LEU A 212 0.14 -11.99 5.71
CA LEU A 212 0.51 -13.17 4.93
C LEU A 212 -0.48 -13.39 3.78
N ILE A 213 -1.77 -13.35 4.05
CA ILE A 213 -2.81 -13.53 3.04
C ILE A 213 -2.71 -12.43 1.98
N ALA A 214 -2.61 -11.15 2.38
CA ALA A 214 -2.56 -10.03 1.45
C ALA A 214 -1.35 -10.10 0.51
N LYS A 215 -0.16 -10.36 1.07
CA LYS A 215 1.08 -10.45 0.30
C LYS A 215 1.10 -11.65 -0.64
N THR A 216 0.66 -12.81 -0.15
CA THR A 216 0.58 -14.03 -0.96
C THR A 216 -0.44 -13.87 -2.08
N ALA A 217 -1.62 -13.31 -1.78
CA ALA A 217 -2.65 -13.08 -2.79
C ALA A 217 -2.15 -12.14 -3.90
N LEU A 218 -1.46 -11.03 -3.56
CA LEU A 218 -0.89 -10.12 -4.56
C LEU A 218 0.17 -10.82 -5.40
N ALA A 219 1.08 -11.54 -4.77
CA ALA A 219 2.13 -12.26 -5.48
C ALA A 219 1.55 -13.26 -6.48
N TRP A 220 0.56 -14.07 -6.08
CA TRP A 220 -0.08 -15.03 -6.96
C TRP A 220 -0.90 -14.35 -8.06
N LEU A 221 -1.61 -13.28 -7.76
CA LEU A 221 -2.44 -12.58 -8.73
C LEU A 221 -1.58 -11.98 -9.86
N VAL A 222 -0.45 -11.36 -9.49
CA VAL A 222 0.51 -10.83 -10.47
C VAL A 222 1.23 -11.97 -11.21
N PHE A 223 1.62 -13.03 -10.50
CA PHE A 223 2.26 -14.21 -11.12
C PHE A 223 1.36 -14.84 -12.19
N ILE A 224 0.10 -15.11 -11.85
CA ILE A 224 -0.88 -15.64 -12.81
C ILE A 224 -1.03 -14.72 -14.00
N ARG A 225 -1.04 -13.39 -13.80
CA ARG A 225 -1.15 -12.42 -14.90
C ARG A 225 0.04 -12.49 -15.84
N ILE A 226 1.26 -12.68 -15.31
CA ILE A 226 2.48 -12.79 -16.12
C ILE A 226 2.48 -14.10 -16.93
N PHE A 227 2.07 -15.22 -16.32
CA PHE A 227 2.18 -16.54 -16.93
C PHE A 227 0.90 -17.03 -17.63
N ALA A 228 -0.29 -16.53 -17.28
CA ALA A 228 -1.55 -16.90 -17.93
C ALA A 228 -1.87 -16.05 -19.18
N SER A 229 -0.95 -15.21 -19.61
CA SER A 229 -1.07 -14.45 -20.87
C SER A 229 -0.60 -15.27 -22.09
N PHE A 230 -0.89 -16.58 -22.09
CA PHE A 230 -0.72 -17.46 -23.25
C PHE A 230 -2.02 -17.55 -24.03
#